data_e7509de78ea36c28e80389fcede5da3d
#
_entry.id   e7509de78ea36c28e80389fcede5da3d
#
_cell.length_a   1.000
_cell.length_b   1.000
_cell.length_c   1.000
_cell.angle_alpha   90.00
_cell.angle_beta   90.00
_cell.angle_gamma   90.00
#
_symmetry.space_group_name_H-M   'P 1'
#
loop_
_entity.id
_entity.type
_entity.pdbx_description
1 polymer ?
#
loop_
_entity_poly.entity_id
_entity_poly.type
_entity_poly.pdbx_seq_one_letter_code
_entity_poly.pdbx_strand_id
1 'polypeptide(L)'
;FNKGISSQNRRKIVAALADVFCITAELPNDFAGTPLLNNLNATFYAFIGDSRRGESDIDNLWDLFEAELALADADNPENRNAFAAAFDKTVGQFGLGWKLTMGLYWARPLAFINLDSRNRWFMGDTAKAGVPIASIMPKEKDAPIHDGKHYLAICDTIRAELNSADCPYNGFPSLSNAAFIESERVNRERKAAAKAAEQEAEENALGDAGVEVVH
;
A
#
# COMPACT_ATOMS: atom_id res chain seq x y z
N PHE A 1 -10.30 6.81 6.06
CA PHE A 1 -11.23 7.87 5.64
C PHE A 1 -11.46 7.84 4.14
N ASN A 2 -12.68 8.19 3.70
CA ASN A 2 -12.94 8.45 2.30
C ASN A 2 -12.20 9.72 1.83
N LYS A 3 -11.63 9.68 0.62
CA LYS A 3 -10.91 10.80 0.01
C LYS A 3 -11.73 12.10 -0.02
N GLY A 4 -13.05 12.01 -0.19
CA GLY A 4 -13.95 13.17 -0.25
C GLY A 4 -14.25 13.85 1.10
N ILE A 5 -13.84 13.26 2.25
CA ILE A 5 -14.08 13.85 3.57
C ILE A 5 -13.02 14.94 3.83
N SER A 6 -13.48 16.16 4.13
CA SER A 6 -12.59 17.27 4.48
C SER A 6 -11.81 17.01 5.78
N SER A 7 -10.65 17.62 5.96
CA SER A 7 -9.84 17.50 7.19
C SER A 7 -10.64 17.91 8.44
N GLN A 8 -11.49 18.94 8.34
CA GLN A 8 -12.35 19.36 9.44
C GLN A 8 -13.35 18.27 9.85
N ASN A 9 -13.99 17.60 8.88
CA ASN A 9 -14.92 16.52 9.16
C ASN A 9 -14.21 15.26 9.67
N ARG A 10 -13.00 14.95 9.17
CA ARG A 10 -12.17 13.87 9.72
C ARG A 10 -11.87 14.12 11.19
N ARG A 11 -11.49 15.36 11.56
CA ARG A 11 -11.23 15.74 12.96
C ARG A 11 -12.48 15.56 13.84
N LYS A 12 -13.66 15.91 13.37
CA LYS A 12 -14.94 15.68 14.09
C LYS A 12 -15.20 14.19 14.31
N ILE A 13 -14.96 13.35 13.28
CA ILE A 13 -15.13 11.90 13.37
C ILE A 13 -14.15 11.31 14.40
N VAL A 14 -12.88 11.69 14.33
CA VAL A 14 -11.86 11.21 15.28
C VAL A 14 -12.17 11.67 16.69
N ALA A 15 -12.64 12.90 16.90
CA ALA A 15 -13.08 13.39 18.21
C ALA A 15 -14.21 12.53 18.79
N ALA A 16 -15.25 12.28 18.00
CA ALA A 16 -16.36 11.45 18.44
C ALA A 16 -15.94 10.01 18.78
N LEU A 17 -15.01 9.43 18.01
CA LEU A 17 -14.46 8.11 18.31
C LEU A 17 -13.59 8.13 19.57
N ALA A 18 -12.78 9.16 19.76
CA ALA A 18 -11.98 9.32 20.98
C ALA A 18 -12.87 9.38 22.23
N ASP A 19 -13.99 10.13 22.16
CA ASP A 19 -14.96 10.19 23.26
C ASP A 19 -15.58 8.82 23.54
N VAL A 20 -15.99 8.08 22.51
CA VAL A 20 -16.59 6.73 22.66
C VAL A 20 -15.61 5.74 23.28
N PHE A 21 -14.33 5.79 22.89
CA PHE A 21 -13.30 4.89 23.38
C PHE A 21 -12.52 5.42 24.61
N CYS A 22 -12.97 6.54 25.19
CA CYS A 22 -12.31 7.17 26.34
C CYS A 22 -10.81 7.46 26.10
N ILE A 23 -10.44 7.84 24.87
CA ILE A 23 -9.07 8.20 24.50
C ILE A 23 -8.84 9.67 24.87
N THR A 24 -7.86 9.92 25.72
CA THR A 24 -7.51 11.27 26.22
C THR A 24 -6.32 11.90 25.45
N ALA A 25 -5.73 11.20 24.51
CA ALA A 25 -4.66 11.71 23.67
C ALA A 25 -5.09 12.93 22.83
N GLU A 26 -4.16 13.84 22.58
CA GLU A 26 -4.43 15.01 21.74
C GLU A 26 -4.78 14.57 20.31
N LEU A 27 -5.82 15.21 19.76
CA LEU A 27 -6.24 14.91 18.39
C LEU A 27 -5.22 15.46 17.37
N PRO A 28 -4.91 14.71 16.31
CA PRO A 28 -3.97 15.16 15.29
C PRO A 28 -4.45 16.45 14.61
N ASN A 29 -3.51 17.35 14.35
CA ASN A 29 -3.78 18.60 13.63
C ASN A 29 -3.92 18.41 12.13
N ASP A 30 -3.31 17.35 11.59
CA ASP A 30 -3.43 16.95 10.20
C ASP A 30 -3.63 15.42 10.10
N PHE A 31 -3.84 14.93 8.89
CA PHE A 31 -4.04 13.52 8.58
C PHE A 31 -3.01 13.03 7.55
N ALA A 32 -1.82 13.65 7.52
CA ALA A 32 -0.72 13.18 6.68
C ALA A 32 -0.35 11.75 7.04
N GLY A 33 -0.20 10.90 6.04
CA GLY A 33 0.09 9.48 6.23
C GLY A 33 -1.12 8.61 6.63
N THR A 34 -2.28 9.20 6.95
CA THR A 34 -3.49 8.43 7.20
C THR A 34 -4.04 7.85 5.89
N PRO A 35 -4.39 6.56 5.82
CA PRO A 35 -4.95 5.96 4.63
C PRO A 35 -6.23 6.67 4.17
N LEU A 36 -6.21 7.19 2.94
CA LEU A 36 -7.37 7.78 2.29
C LEU A 36 -7.88 6.84 1.22
N LEU A 37 -9.08 6.32 1.40
CA LEU A 37 -9.69 5.37 0.49
C LEU A 37 -10.45 6.10 -0.62
N ASN A 38 -10.31 5.56 -1.83
CA ASN A 38 -11.25 5.82 -2.92
C ASN A 38 -12.26 4.66 -2.94
N ASN A 39 -13.49 4.91 -2.60
CA ASN A 39 -14.56 3.90 -2.56
C ASN A 39 -14.75 3.15 -3.87
N LEU A 40 -14.38 3.75 -5.00
CA LEU A 40 -14.48 3.10 -6.30
C LEU A 40 -13.44 2.00 -6.50
N ASN A 41 -12.28 2.08 -5.83
CA ASN A 41 -11.13 1.21 -6.06
C ASN A 41 -10.67 0.43 -4.81
N ALA A 42 -11.16 0.76 -3.63
CA ALA A 42 -10.73 0.17 -2.36
C ALA A 42 -11.80 -0.77 -1.80
N THR A 43 -12.26 -1.70 -2.60
CA THR A 43 -13.16 -2.76 -2.17
C THR A 43 -12.36 -4.01 -1.82
N PHE A 44 -12.72 -4.67 -0.72
CA PHE A 44 -12.14 -5.93 -0.25
C PHE A 44 -13.05 -7.12 -0.52
N TYR A 45 -14.21 -6.89 -1.10
CA TYR A 45 -15.21 -7.94 -1.45
C TYR A 45 -16.15 -7.44 -2.54
N ALA A 46 -16.80 -8.35 -3.24
CA ALA A 46 -17.82 -8.03 -4.22
C ALA A 46 -19.15 -7.59 -3.56
N PHE A 47 -19.97 -6.83 -4.24
CA PHE A 47 -21.28 -6.41 -3.73
C PHE A 47 -22.24 -7.60 -3.54
N ILE A 48 -23.24 -7.42 -2.68
CA ILE A 48 -24.34 -8.38 -2.55
C ILE A 48 -25.03 -8.53 -3.91
N GLY A 49 -25.18 -9.78 -4.36
CA GLY A 49 -25.77 -10.11 -5.67
C GLY A 49 -24.77 -10.13 -6.84
N ASP A 50 -23.53 -9.76 -6.65
CA ASP A 50 -22.47 -9.98 -7.65
C ASP A 50 -22.08 -11.47 -7.66
N SER A 51 -22.07 -12.09 -8.84
CA SER A 51 -21.75 -13.51 -9.03
C SER A 51 -20.32 -13.90 -8.61
N ARG A 52 -19.44 -12.92 -8.42
CA ARG A 52 -18.06 -13.10 -7.97
C ARG A 52 -17.90 -13.09 -6.44
N ARG A 53 -19.01 -12.83 -5.71
CA ARG A 53 -19.03 -12.85 -4.25
C ARG A 53 -19.19 -14.28 -3.74
N GLY A 54 -18.20 -14.77 -3.00
CA GLY A 54 -18.33 -16.00 -2.24
C GLY A 54 -19.18 -15.81 -0.98
N GLU A 55 -19.87 -16.85 -0.56
CA GLU A 55 -20.72 -16.83 0.66
C GLU A 55 -19.89 -16.53 1.91
N SER A 56 -18.66 -17.03 1.97
CA SER A 56 -17.75 -16.88 3.12
C SER A 56 -16.77 -15.72 3.02
N ASP A 57 -16.87 -14.85 1.99
CA ASP A 57 -15.86 -13.80 1.76
C ASP A 57 -15.69 -12.88 2.99
N ILE A 58 -16.77 -12.53 3.66
CA ILE A 58 -16.72 -11.66 4.83
C ILE A 58 -16.17 -12.40 6.05
N ASP A 59 -16.61 -13.64 6.26
CA ASP A 59 -16.15 -14.46 7.39
C ASP A 59 -14.65 -14.74 7.25
N ASN A 60 -14.17 -15.06 6.05
CA ASN A 60 -12.74 -15.24 5.79
C ASN A 60 -11.92 -13.97 6.09
N LEU A 61 -12.45 -12.77 5.80
CA LEU A 61 -11.79 -11.52 6.16
C LEU A 61 -11.71 -11.32 7.68
N TRP A 62 -12.77 -11.69 8.42
CA TRP A 62 -12.76 -11.63 9.89
C TRP A 62 -11.83 -12.67 10.49
N ASP A 63 -11.84 -13.93 10.01
CA ASP A 63 -10.90 -14.96 10.42
C ASP A 63 -9.44 -14.52 10.23
N LEU A 64 -9.13 -13.91 9.09
CA LEU A 64 -7.80 -13.37 8.83
C LEU A 64 -7.45 -12.22 9.77
N PHE A 65 -8.39 -11.31 10.03
CA PHE A 65 -8.16 -10.20 10.94
C PHE A 65 -7.87 -10.70 12.37
N GLU A 66 -8.60 -11.69 12.88
CA GLU A 66 -8.35 -12.29 14.19
C GLU A 66 -6.98 -12.98 14.23
N ALA A 67 -6.64 -13.75 13.18
CA ALA A 67 -5.36 -14.43 13.08
C ALA A 67 -4.18 -13.45 12.97
N GLU A 68 -4.38 -12.31 12.28
CA GLU A 68 -3.42 -11.20 12.19
C GLU A 68 -3.13 -10.60 13.56
N LEU A 69 -4.17 -10.29 14.35
CA LEU A 69 -4.03 -9.76 15.69
C LEU A 69 -3.26 -10.72 16.58
N ALA A 70 -3.66 -11.99 16.58
CA ALA A 70 -3.00 -13.03 17.37
C ALA A 70 -1.50 -13.18 17.03
N LEU A 71 -1.18 -13.15 15.72
CA LEU A 71 0.21 -13.25 15.27
C LEU A 71 1.03 -11.99 15.63
N ALA A 72 0.44 -10.81 15.52
CA ALA A 72 1.12 -9.57 15.89
C ALA A 72 1.38 -9.47 17.41
N ASP A 73 0.48 -10.01 18.22
CA ASP A 73 0.61 -10.00 19.68
C ASP A 73 1.56 -11.12 20.17
N ALA A 74 1.63 -12.26 19.48
CA ALA A 74 2.50 -13.40 19.82
C ALA A 74 2.97 -14.14 18.57
N ASP A 75 4.19 -13.81 18.11
CA ASP A 75 4.82 -14.50 16.97
C ASP A 75 5.35 -15.89 17.40
N ASN A 76 4.56 -16.93 17.13
CA ASN A 76 4.89 -18.31 17.38
C ASN A 76 4.39 -19.22 16.22
N PRO A 77 4.86 -20.47 16.14
CA PRO A 77 4.52 -21.37 15.03
C PRO A 77 3.01 -21.62 14.86
N GLU A 78 2.24 -21.65 15.95
CA GLU A 78 0.80 -21.87 15.93
C GLU A 78 0.09 -20.68 15.26
N ASN A 79 0.36 -19.46 15.72
CA ASN A 79 -0.22 -18.24 15.17
C ASN A 79 0.24 -18.00 13.72
N ARG A 80 1.50 -18.32 13.38
CA ARG A 80 1.96 -18.27 11.98
C ARG A 80 1.21 -19.22 11.06
N ASN A 81 0.94 -20.45 11.52
CA ASN A 81 0.17 -21.41 10.75
C ASN A 81 -1.31 -21.01 10.63
N ALA A 82 -1.91 -20.50 11.70
CA ALA A 82 -3.28 -19.98 11.68
C ALA A 82 -3.42 -18.80 10.71
N PHE A 83 -2.49 -17.84 10.78
CA PHE A 83 -2.44 -16.70 9.85
C PHE A 83 -2.30 -17.17 8.40
N ALA A 84 -1.35 -18.05 8.11
CA ALA A 84 -1.13 -18.53 6.75
C ALA A 84 -2.38 -19.22 6.19
N ALA A 85 -3.04 -20.08 7.00
CA ALA A 85 -4.26 -20.76 6.59
C ALA A 85 -5.43 -19.79 6.33
N ALA A 86 -5.60 -18.75 7.15
CA ALA A 86 -6.62 -17.73 6.96
C ALA A 86 -6.31 -16.83 5.74
N PHE A 87 -5.04 -16.47 5.55
CA PHE A 87 -4.57 -15.71 4.40
C PHE A 87 -4.85 -16.45 3.09
N ASP A 88 -4.54 -17.76 3.02
CA ASP A 88 -4.72 -18.59 1.83
C ASP A 88 -6.20 -18.70 1.42
N LYS A 89 -7.12 -18.75 2.39
CA LYS A 89 -8.56 -18.72 2.10
C LYS A 89 -9.03 -17.39 1.54
N THR A 90 -8.34 -16.32 1.90
CA THR A 90 -8.80 -14.93 1.65
C THR A 90 -8.18 -14.32 0.40
N VAL A 91 -6.90 -14.57 0.13
CA VAL A 91 -6.13 -13.87 -0.91
C VAL A 91 -6.68 -14.02 -2.32
N GLY A 92 -7.34 -15.14 -2.61
CA GLY A 92 -7.96 -15.46 -3.90
C GLY A 92 -9.34 -14.82 -4.11
N GLN A 93 -9.93 -14.17 -3.11
CA GLN A 93 -11.25 -13.55 -3.22
C GLN A 93 -11.24 -12.38 -4.20
N PHE A 94 -12.38 -12.15 -4.83
CA PHE A 94 -12.49 -11.09 -5.83
C PHE A 94 -12.07 -9.71 -5.29
N GLY A 95 -11.17 -9.10 -6.03
CA GLY A 95 -10.73 -7.73 -5.76
C GLY A 95 -9.62 -7.59 -4.73
N LEU A 96 -9.15 -8.67 -4.10
CA LEU A 96 -8.09 -8.63 -3.08
C LEU A 96 -6.67 -8.64 -3.65
N GLY A 97 -6.07 -9.79 -3.83
CA GLY A 97 -4.68 -9.89 -4.22
C GLY A 97 -3.77 -9.05 -3.30
N TRP A 98 -2.91 -8.22 -3.89
CA TRP A 98 -1.99 -7.35 -3.14
C TRP A 98 -2.67 -6.35 -2.21
N LYS A 99 -3.94 -5.96 -2.45
CA LYS A 99 -4.67 -5.05 -1.56
C LYS A 99 -4.86 -5.64 -0.15
N LEU A 100 -4.90 -6.96 -0.03
CA LEU A 100 -5.01 -7.61 1.26
C LEU A 100 -3.91 -7.16 2.21
N THR A 101 -2.68 -7.03 1.71
CA THR A 101 -1.53 -6.58 2.50
C THR A 101 -1.66 -5.14 3.00
N MET A 102 -2.45 -4.30 2.33
CA MET A 102 -2.78 -2.96 2.83
C MET A 102 -3.66 -3.01 4.06
N GLY A 103 -4.66 -3.91 4.08
CA GLY A 103 -5.52 -4.11 5.26
C GLY A 103 -4.70 -4.56 6.47
N LEU A 104 -3.86 -5.57 6.31
CA LEU A 104 -2.94 -6.07 7.32
C LEU A 104 -2.01 -4.95 7.86
N TYR A 105 -1.40 -4.20 6.97
CA TYR A 105 -0.57 -3.06 7.36
C TYR A 105 -1.35 -1.99 8.15
N TRP A 106 -2.60 -1.70 7.79
CA TRP A 106 -3.38 -0.70 8.52
C TRP A 106 -3.74 -1.14 9.93
N ALA A 107 -4.00 -2.43 10.13
CA ALA A 107 -4.32 -2.96 11.44
C ALA A 107 -3.08 -3.10 12.34
N ARG A 108 -1.96 -3.57 11.78
CA ARG A 108 -0.70 -3.81 12.51
C ARG A 108 0.54 -3.36 11.71
N PRO A 109 0.80 -2.06 11.56
CA PRO A 109 1.83 -1.52 10.66
C PRO A 109 3.27 -1.87 11.06
N LEU A 110 3.50 -2.27 12.29
CA LEU A 110 4.82 -2.70 12.76
C LEU A 110 5.06 -4.20 12.55
N ALA A 111 3.98 -4.97 12.37
CA ALA A 111 4.06 -6.42 12.18
C ALA A 111 4.00 -6.83 10.70
N PHE A 112 3.24 -6.13 9.86
CA PHE A 112 2.97 -6.50 8.48
C PHE A 112 3.33 -5.38 7.52
N ILE A 113 3.94 -5.74 6.38
CA ILE A 113 4.33 -4.77 5.34
C ILE A 113 3.21 -4.59 4.31
N ASN A 114 2.96 -3.35 3.91
CA ASN A 114 2.12 -3.05 2.75
C ASN A 114 2.87 -3.36 1.44
N LEU A 115 2.28 -4.19 0.58
CA LEU A 115 2.82 -4.56 -0.72
C LEU A 115 1.97 -4.00 -1.87
N ASP A 116 1.51 -2.76 -1.76
CA ASP A 116 0.89 -2.07 -2.89
C ASP A 116 1.89 -1.87 -4.06
N SER A 117 1.42 -1.41 -5.20
CA SER A 117 2.26 -1.25 -6.39
C SER A 117 3.45 -0.31 -6.17
N ARG A 118 3.31 0.68 -5.30
CA ARG A 118 4.36 1.67 -4.97
C ARG A 118 5.46 1.03 -4.12
N ASN A 119 5.07 0.33 -3.07
CA ASN A 119 6.01 -0.37 -2.20
C ASN A 119 6.74 -1.49 -2.96
N ARG A 120 6.02 -2.29 -3.76
CA ARG A 120 6.65 -3.34 -4.59
C ARG A 120 7.64 -2.77 -5.60
N TRP A 121 7.30 -1.66 -6.25
CA TRP A 121 8.20 -0.95 -7.16
C TRP A 121 9.48 -0.49 -6.46
N PHE A 122 9.36 0.09 -5.27
CA PHE A 122 10.50 0.58 -4.50
C PHE A 122 11.36 -0.58 -4.00
N MET A 123 10.75 -1.58 -3.39
CA MET A 123 11.45 -2.73 -2.81
C MET A 123 12.04 -3.69 -3.85
N GLY A 124 11.48 -3.74 -5.05
CA GLY A 124 12.02 -4.52 -6.17
C GLY A 124 13.27 -3.92 -6.83
N ASP A 125 13.67 -2.72 -6.45
CA ASP A 125 14.85 -2.03 -6.97
C ASP A 125 16.02 -2.18 -6.00
N THR A 126 17.07 -2.87 -6.44
CA THR A 126 18.26 -3.15 -5.61
C THR A 126 19.01 -1.89 -5.17
N ALA A 127 18.96 -0.81 -5.98
CA ALA A 127 19.60 0.45 -5.64
C ALA A 127 18.83 1.23 -4.55
N LYS A 128 17.53 0.95 -4.36
CA LYS A 128 16.67 1.63 -3.38
C LYS A 128 16.52 0.85 -2.08
N ALA A 129 16.31 -0.47 -2.18
CA ALA A 129 15.95 -1.31 -1.03
C ALA A 129 17.02 -2.35 -0.67
N GLY A 130 18.13 -2.42 -1.42
CA GLY A 130 19.15 -3.42 -1.22
C GLY A 130 18.84 -4.78 -1.86
N VAL A 131 19.89 -5.59 -2.04
CA VAL A 131 19.80 -6.90 -2.71
C VAL A 131 18.91 -7.89 -1.94
N PRO A 132 19.00 -8.02 -0.60
CA PRO A 132 18.19 -8.99 0.13
C PRO A 132 16.69 -8.77 -0.06
N ILE A 133 16.21 -7.54 0.08
CA ILE A 133 14.79 -7.19 -0.10
C ILE A 133 14.39 -7.38 -1.56
N ALA A 134 15.16 -6.84 -2.50
CA ALA A 134 14.82 -6.92 -3.91
C ALA A 134 14.79 -8.35 -4.46
N SER A 135 15.57 -9.26 -3.90
CA SER A 135 15.62 -10.66 -4.35
C SER A 135 14.37 -11.47 -4.02
N ILE A 136 13.65 -11.11 -2.96
CA ILE A 136 12.42 -11.80 -2.54
C ILE A 136 11.16 -11.19 -3.19
N MET A 137 11.28 -9.98 -3.73
CA MET A 137 10.14 -9.34 -4.38
C MET A 137 9.83 -10.00 -5.74
N PRO A 138 8.55 -10.14 -6.10
CA PRO A 138 8.16 -10.65 -7.40
C PRO A 138 8.76 -9.80 -8.51
N LYS A 139 9.40 -10.46 -9.48
CA LYS A 139 10.04 -9.79 -10.63
C LYS A 139 9.00 -9.27 -11.64
N GLU A 140 7.87 -9.94 -11.74
CA GLU A 140 6.78 -9.55 -12.62
C GLU A 140 5.87 -8.57 -11.90
N LYS A 141 5.50 -7.49 -12.61
CA LYS A 141 4.67 -6.42 -12.05
C LYS A 141 3.33 -6.89 -11.50
N ASP A 142 2.74 -7.86 -12.16
CA ASP A 142 1.40 -8.39 -11.87
C ASP A 142 1.44 -9.81 -11.29
N ALA A 143 2.63 -10.29 -10.87
CA ALA A 143 2.75 -11.59 -10.23
C ALA A 143 1.85 -11.64 -8.98
N PRO A 144 1.02 -12.69 -8.83
CA PRO A 144 0.16 -12.81 -7.66
C PRO A 144 0.99 -13.04 -6.40
N ILE A 145 0.44 -12.64 -5.26
CA ILE A 145 0.91 -13.16 -3.99
C ILE A 145 0.46 -14.62 -3.89
N HIS A 146 1.39 -15.53 -3.59
CA HIS A 146 1.10 -16.95 -3.70
C HIS A 146 0.28 -17.47 -2.52
N ASP A 147 0.79 -17.22 -1.30
CA ASP A 147 0.18 -17.73 -0.07
C ASP A 147 0.67 -16.95 1.16
N GLY A 148 0.09 -17.24 2.31
CA GLY A 148 0.41 -16.61 3.58
C GLY A 148 1.83 -16.90 4.07
N LYS A 149 2.37 -18.08 3.79
CA LYS A 149 3.77 -18.40 4.15
C LYS A 149 4.75 -17.57 3.34
N HIS A 150 4.50 -17.41 2.05
CA HIS A 150 5.29 -16.54 1.19
C HIS A 150 5.23 -15.09 1.66
N TYR A 151 4.02 -14.59 2.01
CA TYR A 151 3.88 -13.25 2.56
C TYR A 151 4.67 -13.07 3.87
N LEU A 152 4.59 -14.03 4.79
CA LEU A 152 5.37 -13.99 6.03
C LEU A 152 6.88 -14.03 5.78
N ALA A 153 7.33 -14.83 4.80
CA ALA A 153 8.75 -14.85 4.41
C ALA A 153 9.22 -13.48 3.89
N ILE A 154 8.38 -12.76 3.13
CA ILE A 154 8.67 -11.39 2.71
C ILE A 154 8.79 -10.47 3.95
N CYS A 155 7.84 -10.53 4.87
CA CYS A 155 7.88 -9.74 6.10
C CYS A 155 9.15 -10.02 6.92
N ASP A 156 9.52 -11.29 7.07
CA ASP A 156 10.69 -11.72 7.85
C ASP A 156 12.00 -11.24 7.20
N THR A 157 12.14 -11.39 5.88
CA THR A 157 13.32 -10.91 5.15
C THR A 157 13.48 -9.40 5.27
N ILE A 158 12.39 -8.65 5.07
CA ILE A 158 12.43 -7.19 5.19
C ILE A 158 12.75 -6.79 6.64
N ARG A 159 12.15 -7.45 7.62
CA ARG A 159 12.41 -7.17 9.06
C ARG A 159 13.86 -7.45 9.44
N ALA A 160 14.44 -8.54 8.93
CA ALA A 160 15.85 -8.84 9.16
C ALA A 160 16.77 -7.75 8.59
N GLU A 161 16.47 -7.27 7.38
CA GLU A 161 17.23 -6.21 6.73
C GLU A 161 17.07 -4.86 7.46
N LEU A 162 15.85 -4.53 7.91
CA LEU A 162 15.59 -3.31 8.70
C LEU A 162 16.33 -3.29 10.04
N ASN A 163 16.69 -4.44 10.59
CA ASN A 163 17.48 -4.56 11.81
C ASN A 163 19.00 -4.52 11.54
N SER A 164 19.46 -4.43 10.30
CA SER A 164 20.88 -4.29 9.98
C SER A 164 21.39 -2.90 10.36
N ALA A 165 22.69 -2.81 10.74
CA ALA A 165 23.30 -1.57 11.20
C ALA A 165 23.32 -0.45 10.13
N ASP A 166 23.34 -0.84 8.86
CA ASP A 166 23.45 0.07 7.72
C ASP A 166 22.10 0.45 7.11
N CYS A 167 20.99 -0.09 7.63
CA CYS A 167 19.66 0.20 7.08
C CYS A 167 19.18 1.60 7.51
N PRO A 168 18.80 2.48 6.57
CA PRO A 168 18.32 3.81 6.91
C PRO A 168 16.88 3.84 7.44
N TYR A 169 16.19 2.69 7.43
CA TYR A 169 14.79 2.57 7.82
C TYR A 169 14.65 1.85 9.16
N ASN A 170 13.83 2.38 10.06
CA ASN A 170 13.63 1.84 11.41
C ASN A 170 12.32 1.03 11.55
N GLY A 171 11.77 0.51 10.46
CA GLY A 171 10.56 -0.31 10.45
C GLY A 171 9.77 -0.19 9.16
N PHE A 172 8.74 -1.02 9.02
CA PHE A 172 7.87 -1.03 7.84
C PHE A 172 7.25 0.34 7.52
N PRO A 173 6.78 1.15 8.50
CA PRO A 173 6.24 2.47 8.21
C PRO A 173 7.26 3.42 7.57
N SER A 174 8.51 3.43 8.04
CA SER A 174 9.54 4.32 7.48
C SER A 174 9.97 3.87 6.08
N LEU A 175 10.06 2.56 5.82
CA LEU A 175 10.31 2.00 4.49
C LEU A 175 9.18 2.36 3.51
N SER A 176 7.92 2.18 3.92
CA SER A 176 6.75 2.52 3.11
C SER A 176 6.67 4.03 2.83
N ASN A 177 7.03 4.87 3.80
CA ASN A 177 7.10 6.31 3.60
C ASN A 177 8.21 6.71 2.60
N ALA A 178 9.38 6.06 2.66
CA ALA A 178 10.43 6.27 1.67
C ALA A 178 9.97 5.91 0.24
N ALA A 179 9.27 4.79 0.08
CA ALA A 179 8.66 4.41 -1.18
C ALA A 179 7.65 5.46 -1.67
N PHE A 180 6.86 6.04 -0.77
CA PHE A 180 5.92 7.12 -1.09
C PHE A 180 6.67 8.37 -1.59
N ILE A 181 7.64 8.87 -0.83
CA ILE A 181 8.40 10.09 -1.16
C ILE A 181 9.11 9.93 -2.52
N GLU A 182 9.77 8.80 -2.73
CA GLU A 182 10.49 8.53 -3.98
C GLU A 182 9.54 8.43 -5.18
N SER A 183 8.39 7.78 -5.02
CA SER A 183 7.41 7.70 -6.11
C SER A 183 6.82 9.07 -6.47
N GLU A 184 6.59 9.95 -5.49
CA GLU A 184 6.11 11.30 -5.74
C GLU A 184 7.19 12.17 -6.42
N ARG A 185 8.47 11.97 -6.07
CA ARG A 185 9.59 12.62 -6.76
C ARG A 185 9.62 12.23 -8.23
N VAL A 186 9.63 10.93 -8.53
CA VAL A 186 9.66 10.40 -9.91
C VAL A 186 8.43 10.84 -10.70
N ASN A 187 7.24 10.85 -10.09
CA ASN A 187 6.03 11.30 -10.75
C ASN A 187 6.07 12.80 -11.09
N ARG A 188 6.63 13.64 -10.22
CA ARG A 188 6.81 15.08 -10.51
C ARG A 188 7.78 15.30 -11.68
N GLU A 189 8.89 14.57 -11.69
CA GLU A 189 9.89 14.65 -12.77
C GLU A 189 9.30 14.23 -14.13
N ARG A 190 8.55 13.11 -14.14
CA ARG A 190 7.85 12.65 -15.36
C ARG A 190 6.84 13.68 -15.87
N LYS A 191 6.06 14.28 -14.98
CA LYS A 191 5.10 15.33 -15.37
C LYS A 191 5.79 16.59 -15.89
N ALA A 192 6.91 16.99 -15.28
CA ALA A 192 7.69 18.14 -15.75
C ALA A 192 8.31 17.87 -17.13
N ALA A 193 8.88 16.67 -17.33
CA ALA A 193 9.43 16.26 -18.62
C ALA A 193 8.36 16.18 -19.72
N ALA A 194 7.18 15.62 -19.41
CA ALA A 194 6.08 15.56 -20.36
C ALA A 194 5.59 16.95 -20.78
N LYS A 195 5.47 17.87 -19.82
CA LYS A 195 5.08 19.25 -20.12
C LYS A 195 6.12 19.99 -20.96
N ALA A 196 7.41 19.77 -20.69
CA ALA A 196 8.49 20.37 -21.50
C ALA A 196 8.47 19.85 -22.94
N ALA A 197 8.28 18.55 -23.13
CA ALA A 197 8.17 17.95 -24.46
C ALA A 197 6.94 18.44 -25.23
N GLU A 198 5.80 18.66 -24.55
CA GLU A 198 4.60 19.22 -25.17
C GLU A 198 4.82 20.67 -25.62
N GLN A 199 5.48 21.49 -24.80
CA GLN A 199 5.83 22.87 -25.16
C GLN A 199 6.81 22.93 -26.34
N GLU A 200 7.83 22.08 -26.36
CA GLU A 200 8.78 22.01 -27.46
C GLU A 200 8.10 21.56 -28.78
N ALA A 201 7.15 20.63 -28.70
CA ALA A 201 6.37 20.20 -29.86
C ALA A 201 5.46 21.33 -30.39
N GLU A 202 4.83 22.09 -29.51
CA GLU A 202 4.03 23.29 -29.90
C GLU A 202 4.88 24.36 -30.52
N GLU A 203 6.05 24.70 -29.97
CA GLU A 203 6.97 25.68 -30.53
C GLU A 203 7.49 25.27 -31.92
N ASN A 204 7.83 24.01 -32.11
CA ASN A 204 8.27 23.47 -33.41
C ASN A 204 7.13 23.51 -34.45
N ALA A 205 5.90 23.19 -34.07
CA ALA A 205 4.74 23.25 -34.96
C ALA A 205 4.41 24.70 -35.40
N LEU A 206 4.58 25.68 -34.52
CA LEU A 206 4.42 27.12 -34.84
C LEU A 206 5.55 27.63 -35.71
N GLY A 207 6.78 27.13 -35.52
CA GLY A 207 7.94 27.49 -36.34
C GLY A 207 7.79 26.98 -37.80
N ASP A 208 7.32 25.79 -37.99
CA ASP A 208 7.07 25.22 -39.33
C ASP A 208 5.91 25.92 -40.07
N ALA A 209 4.85 26.29 -39.35
CA ALA A 209 3.74 27.06 -39.94
C ALA A 209 4.12 28.50 -40.36
N GLY A 210 5.17 29.05 -39.75
CA GLY A 210 5.67 30.41 -40.08
C GLY A 210 6.57 30.49 -41.34
N VAL A 211 7.04 29.34 -41.85
CA VAL A 211 7.93 29.29 -43.03
C VAL A 211 7.17 29.19 -44.36
N GLU A 212 5.87 28.84 -44.34
CA GLU A 212 5.05 28.67 -45.58
C GLU A 212 4.43 29.99 -46.13
N VAL A 213 4.73 31.18 -45.59
CA VAL A 213 4.11 32.44 -46.01
C VAL A 213 5.12 33.39 -46.70
N VAL A 214 6.08 32.89 -47.45
CA VAL A 214 6.88 33.72 -48.35
C VAL A 214 7.18 33.00 -49.66
N HIS A 215 6.19 32.98 -50.53
CA HIS A 215 6.41 32.92 -51.99
C HIS A 215 5.24 33.57 -52.75
#